data_b45a3d3974e112ce35c46451100a3d52
#
_entry.id   b45a3d3974e112ce35c46451100a3d52
#
_cell.length_a   1.000
_cell.length_b   1.000
_cell.length_c   1.000
_cell.angle_alpha   90.00
_cell.angle_beta   90.00
_cell.angle_gamma   90.00
#
_symmetry.space_group_name_H-M   'P 1'
#
loop_
_entity.id
_entity.type
_entity.pdbx_description
1 polymer ?
#
loop_
_entity_poly.entity_id
_entity_poly.type
_entity_poly.pdbx_seq_one_letter_code
_entity_poly.pdbx_strand_id
1 'polypeptide(L)'
;FFTGANPFVLSTEKLKTLAKMVKEYYPFYKTIGCFARITDIIPKSLEELKELRTLGYDGITIGVETGDNEALTFMNKGFLAKDVLEQCRKLDEAGISYNFFYLTGIYGAGRGEVGAKKTAMLFNQLNPKIIESSMLTIYKTSELYQEIQKGNWKEESEIEKLIEL
;
A
#
# COMPACT_ATOMS: atom_id res chain seq x y z
N PHE A 1 5.12 -0.03 -16.01
CA PHE A 1 4.62 -0.41 -14.69
C PHE A 1 4.38 -1.92 -14.64
N PHE A 2 4.87 -2.59 -13.59
CA PHE A 2 4.60 -4.01 -13.38
C PHE A 2 3.24 -4.20 -12.69
N THR A 3 2.27 -4.72 -13.44
CA THR A 3 0.90 -4.99 -12.97
C THR A 3 0.66 -6.48 -12.74
N GLY A 4 -0.50 -6.81 -12.18
CA GLY A 4 -1.00 -8.19 -12.05
C GLY A 4 -0.49 -8.96 -10.83
N ALA A 5 0.52 -8.46 -10.13
CA ALA A 5 1.05 -9.04 -8.90
C ALA A 5 1.74 -7.96 -8.07
N ASN A 6 2.35 -8.36 -6.96
CA ASN A 6 3.19 -7.52 -6.12
C ASN A 6 4.69 -7.87 -6.32
N PRO A 7 5.35 -7.29 -7.33
CA PRO A 7 6.75 -7.63 -7.61
C PRO A 7 7.72 -7.20 -6.51
N PHE A 8 7.36 -6.18 -5.72
CA PHE A 8 8.27 -5.65 -4.69
C PHE A 8 8.51 -6.61 -3.52
N VAL A 9 7.71 -7.69 -3.42
CA VAL A 9 7.94 -8.82 -2.50
C VAL A 9 9.26 -9.57 -2.81
N LEU A 10 9.77 -9.47 -4.03
CA LEU A 10 11.01 -10.13 -4.43
C LEU A 10 12.21 -9.55 -3.68
N SER A 11 13.24 -10.38 -3.52
CA SER A 11 14.51 -9.92 -2.98
C SER A 11 15.14 -8.85 -3.88
N THR A 12 15.97 -8.00 -3.31
CA THR A 12 16.69 -6.94 -4.01
C THR A 12 17.45 -7.49 -5.22
N GLU A 13 18.12 -8.64 -5.10
CA GLU A 13 18.85 -9.26 -6.20
C GLU A 13 17.94 -9.68 -7.38
N LYS A 14 16.73 -10.18 -7.09
CA LYS A 14 15.75 -10.50 -8.14
C LYS A 14 15.21 -9.24 -8.82
N LEU A 15 14.95 -8.19 -8.04
CA LEU A 15 14.53 -6.90 -8.59
C LEU A 15 15.63 -6.28 -9.48
N LYS A 16 16.89 -6.39 -9.09
CA LYS A 16 18.05 -5.98 -9.90
C LYS A 16 18.11 -6.75 -11.22
N THR A 17 17.89 -8.05 -11.18
CA THR A 17 17.84 -8.90 -12.39
C THR A 17 16.71 -8.46 -13.33
N LEU A 18 15.52 -8.21 -12.79
CA LEU A 18 14.39 -7.71 -13.57
C LEU A 18 14.69 -6.34 -14.21
N ALA A 19 15.31 -5.42 -13.47
CA ALA A 19 15.67 -4.11 -14.01
C ALA A 19 16.67 -4.22 -15.18
N LYS A 20 17.65 -5.13 -15.08
CA LYS A 20 18.59 -5.40 -16.18
C LYS A 20 17.88 -5.93 -17.42
N MET A 21 16.95 -6.89 -17.26
CA MET A 21 16.13 -7.40 -18.36
C MET A 21 15.28 -6.31 -18.98
N VAL A 22 14.62 -5.47 -18.15
CA VAL A 22 13.84 -4.33 -18.66
C VAL A 22 14.73 -3.41 -19.50
N LYS A 23 15.94 -3.11 -19.03
CA LYS A 23 16.88 -2.24 -19.75
C LYS A 23 17.33 -2.83 -21.08
N GLU A 24 17.51 -4.14 -21.13
CA GLU A 24 17.90 -4.86 -22.36
C GLU A 24 16.81 -4.78 -23.44
N TYR A 25 15.55 -5.05 -23.06
CA TYR A 25 14.44 -5.10 -24.04
C TYR A 25 13.73 -3.76 -24.25
N TYR A 26 13.83 -2.83 -23.28
CA TYR A 26 13.20 -1.50 -23.33
C TYR A 26 14.21 -0.41 -22.94
N PRO A 27 15.26 -0.16 -23.75
CA PRO A 27 16.41 0.68 -23.36
C PRO A 27 16.07 2.16 -23.09
N PHE A 28 14.91 2.62 -23.54
CA PHE A 28 14.45 4.01 -23.40
C PHE A 28 13.45 4.21 -22.23
N TYR A 29 13.20 3.20 -21.39
CA TYR A 29 12.36 3.41 -20.23
C TYR A 29 13.01 4.42 -19.26
N LYS A 30 12.17 5.16 -18.54
CA LYS A 30 12.63 6.15 -17.56
C LYS A 30 12.53 5.62 -16.13
N THR A 31 11.44 4.96 -15.82
CA THR A 31 11.17 4.42 -14.47
C THR A 31 10.51 3.05 -14.52
N ILE A 32 10.65 2.30 -13.43
CA ILE A 32 10.00 1.02 -13.20
C ILE A 32 9.08 1.21 -11.99
N GLY A 33 7.79 1.40 -12.22
CA GLY A 33 6.78 1.39 -11.17
C GLY A 33 6.23 -0.01 -10.92
N CYS A 34 5.78 -0.28 -9.71
CA CYS A 34 5.14 -1.54 -9.35
C CYS A 34 4.30 -1.42 -8.07
N PHE A 35 3.52 -2.45 -7.78
CA PHE A 35 2.82 -2.55 -6.50
C PHE A 35 3.76 -3.07 -5.40
N ALA A 36 3.50 -2.60 -4.16
CA ALA A 36 4.17 -3.04 -2.95
C ALA A 36 3.21 -3.07 -1.75
N ARG A 37 3.58 -3.84 -0.74
CA ARG A 37 3.04 -3.71 0.62
C ARG A 37 4.11 -3.09 1.51
N ILE A 38 3.71 -2.54 2.64
CA ILE A 38 4.65 -2.06 3.66
C ILE A 38 5.59 -3.20 4.11
N THR A 39 5.04 -4.41 4.28
CA THR A 39 5.79 -5.61 4.65
C THR A 39 6.88 -6.00 3.65
N ASP A 40 6.79 -5.57 2.39
CA ASP A 40 7.80 -5.86 1.37
C ASP A 40 8.97 -4.85 1.40
N ILE A 41 8.72 -3.67 1.98
CA ILE A 41 9.72 -2.61 2.12
C ILE A 41 10.54 -2.80 3.40
N ILE A 42 9.91 -3.32 4.47
CA ILE A 42 10.55 -3.56 5.77
C ILE A 42 11.90 -4.30 5.63
N PRO A 43 12.01 -5.44 4.92
CA PRO A 43 13.24 -6.22 4.86
C PRO A 43 14.35 -5.60 4.00
N LYS A 44 14.05 -4.54 3.23
CA LYS A 44 15.03 -3.88 2.37
C LYS A 44 15.74 -2.77 3.14
N SER A 45 17.06 -2.78 3.12
CA SER A 45 17.86 -1.71 3.71
C SER A 45 17.74 -0.43 2.89
N LEU A 46 18.12 0.70 3.48
CA LEU A 46 18.17 1.98 2.78
C LEU A 46 19.13 1.94 1.58
N GLU A 47 20.27 1.27 1.73
CA GLU A 47 21.27 1.10 0.68
C GLU A 47 20.71 0.28 -0.48
N GLU A 48 19.98 -0.81 -0.18
CA GLU A 48 19.30 -1.60 -1.21
C GLU A 48 18.23 -0.78 -1.96
N LEU A 49 17.48 0.04 -1.25
CA LEU A 49 16.49 0.94 -1.89
C LEU A 49 17.17 2.00 -2.77
N LYS A 50 18.27 2.60 -2.31
CA LYS A 50 19.08 3.53 -3.11
C LYS A 50 19.62 2.84 -4.37
N GLU A 51 20.09 1.60 -4.24
CA GLU A 51 20.54 0.82 -5.41
C GLU A 51 19.37 0.57 -6.39
N LEU A 52 18.21 0.14 -5.91
CA LEU A 52 17.02 -0.03 -6.73
C LEU A 52 16.61 1.29 -7.43
N ARG A 53 16.73 2.42 -6.74
CA ARG A 53 16.47 3.73 -7.33
C ARG A 53 17.40 4.02 -8.52
N THR A 54 18.69 3.70 -8.41
CA THR A 54 19.65 3.88 -9.53
C THR A 54 19.34 2.99 -10.74
N LEU A 55 18.67 1.87 -10.52
CA LEU A 55 18.20 0.95 -11.56
C LEU A 55 16.83 1.34 -12.14
N GLY A 56 16.28 2.48 -11.71
CA GLY A 56 15.06 3.04 -12.26
C GLY A 56 13.78 2.72 -11.49
N TYR A 57 13.83 2.01 -10.36
CA TYR A 57 12.63 1.82 -9.53
C TYR A 57 12.15 3.15 -8.97
N ASP A 58 10.90 3.51 -9.30
CA ASP A 58 10.27 4.78 -8.91
C ASP A 58 8.77 4.70 -9.16
N GLY A 59 7.97 5.48 -8.41
CA GLY A 59 6.52 5.44 -8.54
C GLY A 59 5.91 4.13 -8.01
N ILE A 60 6.30 3.73 -6.79
CA ILE A 60 5.80 2.51 -6.14
C ILE A 60 4.39 2.77 -5.58
N THR A 61 3.39 1.99 -6.00
CA THR A 61 2.04 2.07 -5.44
C THR A 61 1.92 1.12 -4.26
N ILE A 62 1.68 1.68 -3.08
CA ILE A 62 1.69 0.97 -1.80
C ILE A 62 0.26 0.79 -1.29
N GLY A 63 -0.15 -0.46 -1.05
CA GLY A 63 -1.41 -0.79 -0.39
C GLY A 63 -1.33 -0.47 1.10
N VAL A 64 -1.53 0.80 1.45
CA VAL A 64 -1.62 1.25 2.85
C VAL A 64 -3.00 0.95 3.42
N GLU A 65 -4.01 1.13 2.61
CA GLU A 65 -5.44 0.91 2.85
C GLU A 65 -6.05 1.86 3.88
N THR A 66 -5.39 2.08 5.02
CA THR A 66 -5.87 2.94 6.11
C THR A 66 -4.74 3.32 7.07
N GLY A 67 -4.94 4.38 7.85
CA GLY A 67 -4.10 4.75 9.01
C GLY A 67 -4.67 4.27 10.36
N ASP A 68 -5.78 3.53 10.37
CA ASP A 68 -6.36 3.01 11.61
C ASP A 68 -5.77 1.65 11.98
N ASN A 69 -5.02 1.60 13.08
CA ASN A 69 -4.39 0.39 13.57
C ASN A 69 -5.39 -0.74 13.93
N GLU A 70 -6.60 -0.40 14.38
CA GLU A 70 -7.62 -1.40 14.67
C GLU A 70 -8.08 -2.08 13.38
N ALA A 71 -8.36 -1.30 12.34
CA ALA A 71 -8.74 -1.83 11.03
C ALA A 71 -7.57 -2.63 10.41
N LEU A 72 -6.33 -2.12 10.45
CA LEU A 72 -5.15 -2.84 9.97
C LEU A 72 -4.97 -4.20 10.66
N THR A 73 -5.16 -4.23 11.98
CA THR A 73 -5.05 -5.47 12.77
C THR A 73 -6.19 -6.43 12.45
N PHE A 74 -7.42 -5.96 12.42
CA PHE A 74 -8.59 -6.79 12.12
C PHE A 74 -8.51 -7.41 10.71
N MET A 75 -8.06 -6.63 9.73
CA MET A 75 -7.87 -7.07 8.33
C MET A 75 -6.56 -7.86 8.11
N ASN A 76 -5.83 -8.17 9.19
CA ASN A 76 -4.59 -8.96 9.14
C ASN A 76 -3.57 -8.45 8.11
N LYS A 77 -3.35 -7.11 8.08
CA LYS A 77 -2.47 -6.47 7.09
C LYS A 77 -0.98 -6.74 7.35
N GLY A 78 -0.61 -7.15 8.57
CA GLY A 78 0.76 -7.48 8.96
C GLY A 78 1.66 -6.27 9.24
N PHE A 79 1.08 -5.05 9.31
CA PHE A 79 1.78 -3.81 9.65
C PHE A 79 0.83 -2.83 10.35
N LEU A 80 1.36 -1.79 10.95
CA LEU A 80 0.64 -0.71 11.62
C LEU A 80 0.98 0.66 11.00
N ALA A 81 0.24 1.71 11.36
CA ALA A 81 0.47 3.07 10.87
C ALA A 81 1.91 3.59 11.11
N LYS A 82 2.54 3.20 12.22
CA LYS A 82 3.95 3.53 12.50
C LYS A 82 4.90 2.95 11.46
N ASP A 83 4.61 1.72 10.99
CA ASP A 83 5.44 1.05 9.99
C ASP A 83 5.31 1.76 8.62
N VAL A 84 4.11 2.27 8.31
CA VAL A 84 3.90 3.12 7.12
C VAL A 84 4.79 4.36 7.17
N LEU A 85 4.79 5.09 8.30
CA LEU A 85 5.64 6.27 8.49
C LEU A 85 7.11 5.95 8.30
N GLU A 86 7.59 4.89 8.95
CA GLU A 86 8.99 4.49 8.91
C GLU A 86 9.42 4.10 7.49
N GLN A 87 8.63 3.23 6.84
CA GLN A 87 9.02 2.71 5.52
C GLN A 87 8.90 3.78 4.42
N CYS A 88 7.90 4.66 4.48
CA CYS A 88 7.78 5.74 3.51
C CYS A 88 8.90 6.79 3.67
N ARG A 89 9.30 7.13 4.90
CA ARG A 89 10.49 7.98 5.12
C ARG A 89 11.76 7.34 4.57
N LYS A 90 11.92 6.03 4.71
CA LYS A 90 13.02 5.29 4.11
C LYS A 90 13.01 5.36 2.57
N LEU A 91 11.83 5.31 1.94
CA LEU A 91 11.67 5.53 0.50
C LEU A 91 12.02 6.97 0.10
N ASP A 92 11.55 7.97 0.87
CA ASP A 92 11.88 9.39 0.65
C ASP A 92 13.40 9.59 0.68
N GLU A 93 14.10 9.02 1.68
CA GLU A 93 15.55 9.10 1.81
C GLU A 93 16.29 8.37 0.66
N ALA A 94 15.71 7.28 0.14
CA ALA A 94 16.23 6.59 -1.03
C ALA A 94 15.93 7.32 -2.36
N GLY A 95 15.10 8.36 -2.34
CA GLY A 95 14.68 9.09 -3.54
C GLY A 95 13.68 8.34 -4.41
N ILE A 96 12.95 7.37 -3.85
CA ILE A 96 11.89 6.61 -4.52
C ILE A 96 10.55 7.27 -4.23
N SER A 97 9.88 7.77 -5.26
CA SER A 97 8.53 8.29 -5.13
C SER A 97 7.51 7.15 -4.98
N TYR A 98 6.41 7.44 -4.30
CA TYR A 98 5.36 6.46 -4.05
C TYR A 98 3.96 7.07 -4.14
N ASN A 99 2.98 6.19 -4.36
CA ASN A 99 1.56 6.47 -4.32
C ASN A 99 0.92 5.62 -3.22
N PHE A 100 -0.21 6.07 -2.67
CA PHE A 100 -0.98 5.28 -1.72
C PHE A 100 -2.25 4.73 -2.35
N PHE A 101 -2.58 3.51 -1.97
CA PHE A 101 -3.90 2.95 -2.17
C PHE A 101 -4.68 3.05 -0.85
N TYR A 102 -5.82 3.74 -0.87
CA TYR A 102 -6.75 3.93 0.24
C TYR A 102 -8.02 3.13 -0.02
N LEU A 103 -8.50 2.42 0.99
CA LEU A 103 -9.66 1.55 0.86
C LEU A 103 -10.79 2.03 1.78
N THR A 104 -11.84 2.63 1.20
CA THR A 104 -13.03 3.03 1.95
C THR A 104 -13.88 1.82 2.33
N GLY A 105 -14.57 1.90 3.47
CA GLY A 105 -15.36 0.80 4.00
C GLY A 105 -14.58 -0.26 4.78
N ILE A 106 -13.29 -0.04 4.98
CA ILE A 106 -12.43 -1.01 5.70
C ILE A 106 -12.67 -1.02 7.23
N TYR A 107 -13.33 -0.01 7.74
CA TYR A 107 -13.53 0.18 9.19
C TYR A 107 -14.74 -0.56 9.75
N GLY A 108 -15.73 -0.82 8.90
CA GLY A 108 -17.03 -1.33 9.30
C GLY A 108 -18.01 -0.24 9.76
N ALA A 109 -19.30 -0.55 9.70
CA ALA A 109 -20.40 0.38 9.87
C ALA A 109 -20.26 1.27 11.11
N GLY A 110 -20.44 2.58 10.91
CA GLY A 110 -20.38 3.61 11.95
C GLY A 110 -18.97 4.03 12.38
N ARG A 111 -17.92 3.54 11.74
CA ARG A 111 -16.52 3.87 12.07
C ARG A 111 -15.77 4.62 10.98
N GLY A 112 -16.32 4.74 9.78
CA GLY A 112 -15.67 5.29 8.61
C GLY A 112 -15.08 6.69 8.84
N GLU A 113 -15.87 7.64 9.38
CA GLU A 113 -15.40 9.01 9.62
C GLU A 113 -14.18 9.08 10.55
N VAL A 114 -14.18 8.29 11.63
CA VAL A 114 -13.06 8.25 12.58
C VAL A 114 -11.82 7.62 11.93
N GLY A 115 -12.00 6.56 11.17
CA GLY A 115 -10.94 5.88 10.45
C GLY A 115 -10.34 6.75 9.35
N ALA A 116 -11.19 7.43 8.56
CA ALA A 116 -10.75 8.38 7.53
C ALA A 116 -9.90 9.51 8.12
N LYS A 117 -10.33 10.10 9.26
CA LYS A 117 -9.52 11.13 9.97
C LYS A 117 -8.16 10.60 10.40
N LYS A 118 -8.08 9.38 10.95
CA LYS A 118 -6.79 8.76 11.33
C LYS A 118 -5.91 8.56 10.09
N THR A 119 -6.51 8.17 8.97
CA THR A 119 -5.80 7.98 7.71
C THR A 119 -5.26 9.31 7.16
N ALA A 120 -6.08 10.36 7.15
CA ALA A 120 -5.65 11.70 6.75
C ALA A 120 -4.50 12.21 7.64
N MET A 121 -4.59 12.00 8.97
CA MET A 121 -3.51 12.36 9.90
C MET A 121 -2.19 11.62 9.61
N LEU A 122 -2.26 10.35 9.19
CA LEU A 122 -1.09 9.59 8.75
C LEU A 122 -0.53 10.14 7.44
N PHE A 123 -1.36 10.28 6.42
CA PHE A 123 -0.96 10.68 5.08
C PHE A 123 -0.35 12.09 5.03
N ASN A 124 -0.87 13.02 5.84
CA ASN A 124 -0.36 14.38 5.95
C ASN A 124 1.07 14.48 6.52
N GLN A 125 1.62 13.40 7.05
CA GLN A 125 3.01 13.33 7.54
C GLN A 125 3.99 12.78 6.48
N LEU A 126 3.50 12.46 5.28
CA LEU A 126 4.21 11.77 4.20
C LEU A 126 4.02 12.51 2.87
N ASN A 127 4.75 12.08 1.84
CA ASN A 127 4.78 12.76 0.54
C ASN A 127 4.30 11.89 -0.62
N PRO A 128 3.14 11.21 -0.54
CA PRO A 128 2.64 10.43 -1.67
C PRO A 128 2.40 11.36 -2.88
N LYS A 129 2.72 10.90 -4.07
CA LYS A 129 2.46 11.67 -5.31
C LYS A 129 0.98 11.60 -5.70
N ILE A 130 0.35 10.45 -5.45
CA ILE A 130 -1.05 10.19 -5.73
C ILE A 130 -1.62 9.42 -4.55
N ILE A 131 -2.87 9.69 -4.20
CA ILE A 131 -3.69 8.85 -3.33
C ILE A 131 -4.82 8.33 -4.21
N GLU A 132 -4.78 7.03 -4.47
CA GLU A 132 -5.82 6.32 -5.20
C GLU A 132 -6.79 5.71 -4.19
N SER A 133 -8.08 5.84 -4.42
CA SER A 133 -9.08 5.22 -3.55
C SER A 133 -9.93 4.20 -4.29
N SER A 134 -10.37 3.17 -3.58
CA SER A 134 -11.42 2.25 -4.01
C SER A 134 -12.31 1.87 -2.84
N MET A 135 -13.49 1.34 -3.15
CA MET A 135 -14.42 0.84 -2.13
C MET A 135 -14.15 -0.64 -1.84
N LEU A 136 -14.19 -1.00 -0.57
CA LEU A 136 -14.07 -2.39 -0.15
C LEU A 136 -15.16 -3.24 -0.79
N THR A 137 -14.74 -4.28 -1.51
CA THR A 137 -15.60 -5.30 -2.07
C THR A 137 -15.43 -6.59 -1.28
N ILE A 138 -16.54 -7.15 -0.78
CA ILE A 138 -16.52 -8.35 0.07
C ILE A 138 -16.85 -9.57 -0.77
N TYR A 139 -15.89 -10.48 -0.88
CA TYR A 139 -16.08 -11.75 -1.59
C TYR A 139 -16.59 -12.83 -0.62
N LYS A 140 -17.55 -13.64 -1.04
CA LYS A 140 -18.13 -14.72 -0.23
C LYS A 140 -17.10 -15.77 0.24
N THR A 141 -15.98 -15.85 -0.43
CA THR A 141 -14.87 -16.76 -0.10
C THR A 141 -13.85 -16.17 0.86
N SER A 142 -14.00 -14.88 1.24
CA SER A 142 -13.06 -14.20 2.14
C SER A 142 -13.31 -14.53 3.61
N GLU A 143 -12.26 -14.43 4.43
CA GLU A 143 -12.38 -14.51 5.88
C GLU A 143 -13.27 -13.39 6.43
N LEU A 144 -13.22 -12.19 5.87
CA LEU A 144 -14.08 -11.08 6.25
C LEU A 144 -15.57 -11.42 6.09
N TYR A 145 -15.95 -12.12 5.01
CA TYR A 145 -17.32 -12.57 4.84
C TYR A 145 -17.74 -13.53 5.96
N GLN A 146 -16.85 -14.41 6.41
CA GLN A 146 -17.13 -15.30 7.55
C GLN A 146 -17.33 -14.52 8.85
N GLU A 147 -16.54 -13.46 9.08
CA GLU A 147 -16.70 -12.60 10.26
C GLU A 147 -18.04 -11.84 10.24
N ILE A 148 -18.52 -11.44 9.05
CA ILE A 148 -19.86 -10.86 8.88
C ILE A 148 -20.94 -11.88 9.25
N GLN A 149 -20.82 -13.13 8.78
CA GLN A 149 -21.80 -14.18 9.08
C GLN A 149 -21.86 -14.53 10.59
N LYS A 150 -20.75 -14.36 11.30
CA LYS A 150 -20.68 -14.52 12.76
C LYS A 150 -21.20 -13.29 13.52
N GLY A 151 -21.47 -12.19 12.85
CA GLY A 151 -21.88 -10.92 13.48
C GLY A 151 -20.72 -10.13 14.11
N ASN A 152 -19.48 -10.51 13.87
CA ASN A 152 -18.30 -9.83 14.43
C ASN A 152 -17.94 -8.55 13.69
N TRP A 153 -18.44 -8.36 12.47
CA TRP A 153 -18.19 -7.19 11.66
C TRP A 153 -19.40 -6.90 10.76
N LYS A 154 -19.68 -5.62 10.55
CA LYS A 154 -20.79 -5.17 9.71
C LYS A 154 -20.26 -4.26 8.63
N GLU A 155 -20.65 -4.53 7.39
CA GLU A 155 -20.29 -3.71 6.24
C GLU A 155 -20.88 -2.31 6.35
N GLU A 156 -20.10 -1.32 5.95
CA GLU A 156 -20.55 0.05 5.73
C GLU A 156 -21.48 0.12 4.51
N SER A 157 -22.48 0.99 4.58
CA SER A 157 -23.29 1.34 3.41
C SER A 157 -22.42 2.07 2.38
N GLU A 158 -22.85 2.07 1.13
CA GLU A 158 -22.15 2.82 0.07
C GLU A 158 -22.05 4.33 0.39
N ILE A 159 -23.08 4.89 1.06
CA ILE A 159 -23.07 6.28 1.51
C ILE A 159 -21.99 6.53 2.56
N GLU A 160 -21.85 5.65 3.55
CA GLU A 160 -20.77 5.74 4.54
C GLU A 160 -19.41 5.70 3.85
N LYS A 161 -19.19 4.75 2.94
CA LYS A 161 -17.94 4.65 2.14
C LYS A 161 -17.62 5.91 1.33
N LEU A 162 -18.64 6.62 0.82
CA LEU A 162 -18.46 7.88 0.11
C LEU A 162 -18.12 9.06 1.04
N ILE A 163 -18.62 9.04 2.26
CA ILE A 163 -18.34 10.09 3.26
C ILE A 163 -16.87 10.04 3.72
N GLU A 164 -16.21 8.89 3.58
CA GLU A 164 -14.80 8.72 3.93
C GLU A 164 -13.83 9.42 2.95
N LEU A 165 -14.29 9.77 1.74
CA LEU A 165 -13.48 10.46 0.73
C LEU A 165 -13.36 11.95 1.00
#